data_69c279430baa8d7135da2d26392ec867
#
_entry.id   69c279430baa8d7135da2d26392ec867
#
_cell.length_a   1.000
_cell.length_b   1.000
_cell.length_c   1.000
_cell.angle_alpha   90.00
_cell.angle_beta   90.00
_cell.angle_gamma   90.00
#
_symmetry.space_group_name_H-M   'P 1'
#
loop_
_entity.id
_entity.type
_entity.pdbx_description
1 polymer ?
#
loop_
_entity_poly.entity_id
_entity_poly.type
_entity_poly.pdbx_seq_one_letter_code
_entity_poly.pdbx_strand_id
1 'polypeptide(L)'
;MQLRPYQQECIDVIQKQPPGSYLVQLPTGAGKTVVFTSIPRQGRVLVLAHREELVRQPAKYYDCPVGFEIAKDKSNGEEVVIASVQSLVRRLDKFAPDDFDMIITDECHHAAASTYRKIYDHFNPRLHIGFSASPNRGDKIRLDNVFSKIIFQRDLRWGIQNGYLCDILCKRVEIGYDLSRVHTRMGDYAPGELADAMAGTADAVAQTYREHAQGPTLIFAVNVEQAEEIASKIPGAVAVTGQTRNREEIIRRFTDGEIPCLVNVMVFTEGTDIPRVETVIIARPTQSDALYTQMVGRGLRLWPGKERLVLIDCVGTTGRASLCTAPSLLGLDVSNVPKRKQNELQGMLFDLPVRAAAASDTPESWIRNVEIVDLWAQEQRYKTHDVNWFKLPDGSLVCSLLNRKKLTISCPDALGRVEFLGKQMPMQDALDEAYRTLRDGHEKSRYIWDLNAAKRWGNQPASEAQLRSIQRRCKGFDTTGLTKGQASQILNRLFNGGGR
;
A
#
# COMPACT_ATOMS: atom_id res chain seq x y z
N MET A 1 12.41 18.71 -20.04
CA MET A 1 11.27 18.01 -19.39
C MET A 1 10.64 18.92 -18.35
N GLN A 2 9.32 19.08 -18.31
CA GLN A 2 8.69 19.94 -17.31
C GLN A 2 8.37 19.15 -16.05
N LEU A 3 8.89 19.58 -14.92
CA LEU A 3 8.62 18.97 -13.61
C LEU A 3 7.18 19.26 -13.16
N ARG A 4 6.56 18.30 -12.50
CA ARG A 4 5.28 18.50 -11.81
C ARG A 4 5.52 19.30 -10.52
N PRO A 5 4.52 20.07 -10.02
CA PRO A 5 4.71 20.92 -8.83
C PRO A 5 5.32 20.18 -7.63
N TYR A 6 4.83 18.98 -7.31
CA TYR A 6 5.36 18.21 -6.17
C TYR A 6 6.78 17.66 -6.40
N GLN A 7 7.18 17.45 -7.67
CA GLN A 7 8.55 17.02 -8.00
C GLN A 7 9.53 18.17 -7.75
N GLN A 8 9.14 19.38 -8.16
CA GLN A 8 9.92 20.60 -7.85
C GLN A 8 9.98 20.83 -6.34
N GLU A 9 8.85 20.75 -5.62
CA GLU A 9 8.79 20.84 -4.16
C GLU A 9 9.75 19.84 -3.49
N CYS A 10 9.78 18.61 -3.95
CA CYS A 10 10.68 17.57 -3.43
C CYS A 10 12.15 17.95 -3.64
N ILE A 11 12.51 18.41 -4.83
CA ILE A 11 13.88 18.88 -5.15
C ILE A 11 14.27 20.05 -4.26
N ASP A 12 13.40 21.03 -4.09
CA ASP A 12 13.64 22.21 -3.24
C ASP A 12 13.86 21.83 -1.78
N VAL A 13 13.12 20.83 -1.30
CA VAL A 13 13.30 20.29 0.06
C VAL A 13 14.64 19.59 0.20
N ILE A 14 15.05 18.79 -0.80
CA ILE A 14 16.35 18.09 -0.79
C ILE A 14 17.51 19.10 -0.78
N GLN A 15 17.46 20.13 -1.62
CA GLN A 15 18.51 21.14 -1.72
C GLN A 15 18.74 21.96 -0.43
N LYS A 16 17.69 22.12 0.37
CA LYS A 16 17.75 22.85 1.65
C LYS A 16 18.30 22.01 2.81
N GLN A 17 18.57 20.71 2.60
CA GLN A 17 19.09 19.89 3.69
C GLN A 17 20.57 20.16 3.96
N PRO A 18 20.99 20.19 5.23
CA PRO A 18 22.40 20.15 5.58
C PRO A 18 23.04 18.82 5.14
N PRO A 19 24.38 18.70 5.17
CA PRO A 19 25.05 17.43 4.93
C PRO A 19 24.46 16.31 5.78
N GLY A 20 24.19 15.13 5.16
CA GLY A 20 23.61 14.00 5.86
C GLY A 20 22.87 13.01 4.95
N SER A 21 22.25 12.01 5.57
CA SER A 21 21.50 10.94 4.89
C SER A 21 20.01 11.09 5.14
N TYR A 22 19.23 11.15 4.07
CA TYR A 22 17.79 11.48 4.09
C TYR A 22 16.97 10.55 3.23
N LEU A 23 15.71 10.35 3.61
CA LEU A 23 14.78 9.49 2.89
C LEU A 23 13.66 10.32 2.27
N VAL A 24 13.35 9.99 1.02
CA VAL A 24 12.22 10.52 0.25
C VAL A 24 11.25 9.37 -0.04
N GLN A 25 10.00 9.53 0.38
CA GLN A 25 8.93 8.61 0.04
C GLN A 25 8.09 9.18 -1.11
N LEU A 26 8.08 8.47 -2.23
CA LEU A 26 7.21 8.74 -3.37
C LEU A 26 6.61 7.44 -3.89
N PRO A 27 5.31 7.39 -4.22
CA PRO A 27 4.67 6.17 -4.67
C PRO A 27 5.22 5.70 -6.02
N THR A 28 5.05 4.42 -6.32
CA THR A 28 5.36 3.88 -7.65
C THR A 28 4.51 4.59 -8.69
N GLY A 29 5.11 4.96 -9.82
CA GLY A 29 4.44 5.73 -10.88
C GLY A 29 4.48 7.26 -10.71
N ALA A 30 4.89 7.79 -9.55
CA ALA A 30 5.03 9.24 -9.33
C ALA A 30 6.31 9.87 -9.93
N GLY A 31 7.15 9.10 -10.62
CA GLY A 31 8.34 9.63 -11.29
C GLY A 31 9.51 9.89 -10.35
N LYS A 32 9.80 8.99 -9.41
CA LYS A 32 11.02 9.04 -8.57
C LYS A 32 12.28 9.32 -9.38
N THR A 33 12.44 8.58 -10.50
CA THR A 33 13.59 8.73 -11.41
C THR A 33 13.72 10.16 -11.93
N VAL A 34 12.60 10.78 -12.34
CA VAL A 34 12.58 12.19 -12.80
C VAL A 34 13.04 13.13 -11.70
N VAL A 35 12.56 12.91 -10.46
CA VAL A 35 12.96 13.75 -9.32
C VAL A 35 14.46 13.66 -9.08
N PHE A 36 14.99 12.46 -8.89
CA PHE A 36 16.39 12.33 -8.50
C PHE A 36 17.37 12.70 -9.62
N THR A 37 17.02 12.50 -10.90
CA THR A 37 17.86 12.93 -12.02
C THR A 37 17.83 14.44 -12.25
N SER A 38 16.82 15.13 -11.73
CA SER A 38 16.66 16.58 -11.82
C SER A 38 17.21 17.34 -10.60
N ILE A 39 17.78 16.66 -9.61
CA ILE A 39 18.43 17.34 -8.48
C ILE A 39 19.67 18.08 -9.00
N PRO A 40 19.81 19.40 -8.77
CA PRO A 40 21.00 20.15 -9.14
C PRO A 40 22.26 19.59 -8.50
N ARG A 41 23.28 19.35 -9.30
CA ARG A 41 24.54 18.76 -8.89
C ARG A 41 25.53 19.85 -8.48
N GLN A 42 26.25 19.63 -7.37
CA GLN A 42 27.37 20.48 -6.93
C GLN A 42 28.73 19.81 -7.15
N GLY A 43 28.72 18.49 -7.40
CA GLY A 43 29.84 17.64 -7.68
C GLY A 43 29.38 16.33 -8.31
N ARG A 44 30.25 15.32 -8.30
CA ARG A 44 29.93 14.01 -8.87
C ARG A 44 28.81 13.29 -8.10
N VAL A 45 27.98 12.58 -8.82
CA VAL A 45 26.83 11.86 -8.26
C VAL A 45 26.96 10.36 -8.51
N LEU A 46 26.77 9.57 -7.45
CA LEU A 46 26.64 8.12 -7.52
C LEU A 46 25.17 7.73 -7.37
N VAL A 47 24.63 7.02 -8.35
CA VAL A 47 23.27 6.43 -8.29
C VAL A 47 23.39 4.93 -8.09
N LEU A 48 22.82 4.42 -7.00
CA LEU A 48 22.80 3.00 -6.66
C LEU A 48 21.46 2.37 -7.02
N ALA A 49 21.49 1.31 -7.80
CA ALA A 49 20.34 0.50 -8.13
C ALA A 49 20.57 -0.97 -7.74
N HIS A 50 19.49 -1.64 -7.31
CA HIS A 50 19.58 -3.05 -6.88
C HIS A 50 19.75 -4.01 -8.05
N ARG A 51 19.13 -3.73 -9.21
CA ARG A 51 19.12 -4.58 -10.41
C ARG A 51 19.80 -3.91 -11.58
N GLU A 52 20.50 -4.68 -12.39
CA GLU A 52 21.19 -4.19 -13.59
C GLU A 52 20.24 -3.53 -14.60
N GLU A 53 19.01 -4.04 -14.71
CA GLU A 53 17.97 -3.52 -15.60
C GLU A 53 17.56 -2.08 -15.23
N LEU A 54 17.65 -1.71 -13.93
CA LEU A 54 17.34 -0.39 -13.42
C LEU A 54 18.44 0.64 -13.67
N VAL A 55 19.65 0.19 -13.92
CA VAL A 55 20.83 1.07 -13.98
C VAL A 55 20.84 1.92 -15.26
N ARG A 56 20.35 1.40 -16.38
CA ARG A 56 20.40 2.13 -17.68
C ARG A 56 19.25 3.12 -17.87
N GLN A 57 18.13 2.94 -17.17
CA GLN A 57 16.94 3.78 -17.35
C GLN A 57 17.14 5.23 -16.91
N PRO A 58 17.73 5.53 -15.72
CA PRO A 58 17.94 6.91 -15.28
C PRO A 58 18.86 7.71 -16.22
N ALA A 59 19.79 7.06 -16.92
CA ALA A 59 20.71 7.71 -17.83
C ALA A 59 20.02 8.52 -18.93
N LYS A 60 18.81 8.12 -19.34
CA LYS A 60 18.01 8.83 -20.37
C LYS A 60 17.54 10.22 -19.93
N TYR A 61 17.56 10.49 -18.64
CA TYR A 61 17.06 11.74 -18.05
C TYR A 61 18.17 12.72 -17.67
N TYR A 62 19.44 12.29 -17.65
CA TYR A 62 20.56 13.15 -17.38
C TYR A 62 20.97 13.94 -18.64
N ASP A 63 21.39 15.17 -18.46
CA ASP A 63 21.86 16.10 -19.49
C ASP A 63 23.38 16.10 -19.67
N CYS A 64 24.06 15.15 -19.04
CA CYS A 64 25.51 14.99 -19.03
C CYS A 64 25.90 13.55 -19.35
N PRO A 65 27.18 13.28 -19.70
CA PRO A 65 27.70 11.93 -19.84
C PRO A 65 27.52 11.12 -18.56
N VAL A 66 27.03 9.89 -18.69
CA VAL A 66 26.79 8.97 -17.58
C VAL A 66 27.69 7.75 -17.70
N GLY A 67 28.48 7.52 -16.67
CA GLY A 67 29.27 6.30 -16.51
C GLY A 67 28.49 5.16 -15.87
N PHE A 68 28.87 3.93 -16.17
CA PHE A 68 28.20 2.74 -15.63
C PHE A 68 29.19 1.83 -14.89
N GLU A 69 28.81 1.39 -13.70
CA GLU A 69 29.48 0.32 -12.96
C GLU A 69 28.58 -0.92 -12.87
N ILE A 70 28.47 -1.66 -14.00
CA ILE A 70 27.59 -2.82 -14.14
C ILE A 70 28.33 -3.93 -14.89
N ALA A 71 28.29 -5.14 -14.39
CA ALA A 71 28.86 -6.31 -15.07
C ALA A 71 30.25 -6.01 -15.68
N LYS A 72 30.36 -5.85 -17.01
CA LYS A 72 31.62 -5.54 -17.70
C LYS A 72 31.87 -4.04 -17.87
N ASP A 73 30.85 -3.21 -17.76
CA ASP A 73 30.96 -1.76 -17.94
C ASP A 73 31.66 -1.12 -16.75
N LYS A 74 32.54 -0.16 -17.03
CA LYS A 74 33.31 0.60 -16.04
C LYS A 74 33.20 2.08 -16.36
N SER A 75 33.00 2.88 -15.34
CA SER A 75 33.04 4.33 -15.45
C SER A 75 34.49 4.83 -15.63
N ASN A 76 34.62 6.01 -16.24
CA ASN A 76 35.92 6.62 -16.55
C ASN A 76 35.91 8.11 -16.17
N GLY A 77 35.48 8.44 -14.93
CA GLY A 77 35.50 9.82 -14.40
C GLY A 77 34.29 10.67 -14.73
N GLU A 78 33.21 10.11 -15.27
CA GLU A 78 31.98 10.85 -15.58
C GLU A 78 31.39 11.51 -14.34
N GLU A 79 30.67 12.62 -14.57
CA GLU A 79 30.02 13.41 -13.52
C GLU A 79 28.96 12.61 -12.78
N VAL A 80 28.20 11.79 -13.48
CA VAL A 80 27.21 10.87 -12.94
C VAL A 80 27.65 9.44 -13.19
N VAL A 81 27.70 8.66 -12.12
CA VAL A 81 27.97 7.20 -12.20
C VAL A 81 26.75 6.45 -11.71
N ILE A 82 26.19 5.58 -12.52
CA ILE A 82 25.09 4.69 -12.14
C ILE A 82 25.63 3.28 -11.97
N ALA A 83 25.46 2.73 -10.78
CA ALA A 83 26.08 1.46 -10.39
C ALA A 83 25.05 0.43 -9.91
N SER A 84 25.27 -0.84 -10.30
CA SER A 84 24.65 -1.92 -9.53
C SER A 84 25.45 -2.14 -8.25
N VAL A 85 24.73 -2.33 -7.13
CA VAL A 85 25.35 -2.56 -5.82
C VAL A 85 26.30 -3.75 -5.85
N GLN A 86 25.92 -4.82 -6.55
CA GLN A 86 26.73 -6.06 -6.69
C GLN A 86 28.04 -5.85 -7.44
N SER A 87 28.06 -4.95 -8.43
CA SER A 87 29.27 -4.63 -9.19
C SER A 87 30.15 -3.65 -8.42
N LEU A 88 29.58 -2.60 -7.86
CA LEU A 88 30.31 -1.53 -7.17
C LEU A 88 31.04 -2.02 -5.93
N VAL A 89 30.38 -2.87 -5.10
CA VAL A 89 30.99 -3.37 -3.86
C VAL A 89 32.30 -4.13 -4.08
N ARG A 90 32.51 -4.65 -5.29
CA ARG A 90 33.76 -5.36 -5.70
C ARG A 90 34.82 -4.44 -6.30
N ARG A 91 34.53 -3.15 -6.39
CA ARG A 91 35.35 -2.16 -7.11
C ARG A 91 35.55 -0.87 -6.32
N LEU A 92 35.25 -0.90 -5.02
CA LEU A 92 35.35 0.27 -4.15
C LEU A 92 36.77 0.86 -4.13
N ASP A 93 37.77 0.01 -4.24
CA ASP A 93 39.20 0.35 -4.31
C ASP A 93 39.57 1.28 -5.48
N LYS A 94 38.70 1.41 -6.48
CA LYS A 94 38.90 2.31 -7.63
C LYS A 94 38.41 3.74 -7.38
N PHE A 95 37.73 3.97 -6.30
CA PHE A 95 37.13 5.25 -5.97
C PHE A 95 37.67 5.76 -4.65
N ALA A 96 38.04 7.03 -4.62
CA ALA A 96 38.37 7.69 -3.36
C ALA A 96 37.10 7.92 -2.52
N PRO A 97 37.21 7.95 -1.19
CA PRO A 97 36.06 8.20 -0.30
C PRO A 97 35.28 9.48 -0.64
N ASP A 98 35.92 10.51 -1.11
CA ASP A 98 35.34 11.81 -1.42
C ASP A 98 35.03 12.00 -2.92
N ASP A 99 35.04 10.94 -3.71
CA ASP A 99 34.81 11.01 -5.17
C ASP A 99 33.39 11.49 -5.54
N PHE A 100 32.41 11.32 -4.64
CA PHE A 100 31.03 11.68 -4.90
C PHE A 100 30.47 12.65 -3.85
N ASP A 101 29.98 13.82 -4.32
CA ASP A 101 29.28 14.80 -3.48
C ASP A 101 27.91 14.30 -3.04
N MET A 102 27.24 13.50 -3.89
CA MET A 102 25.92 12.99 -3.62
C MET A 102 25.81 11.51 -3.96
N ILE A 103 25.18 10.74 -3.06
CA ILE A 103 24.76 9.37 -3.32
C ILE A 103 23.24 9.33 -3.36
N ILE A 104 22.69 8.74 -4.41
CA ILE A 104 21.25 8.46 -4.58
C ILE A 104 21.06 6.95 -4.52
N THR A 105 20.19 6.49 -3.63
CA THR A 105 19.84 5.06 -3.54
C THR A 105 18.40 4.88 -3.98
N ASP A 106 18.19 4.32 -5.17
CA ASP A 106 16.85 3.97 -5.64
C ASP A 106 16.38 2.67 -4.99
N GLU A 107 15.07 2.55 -4.74
CA GLU A 107 14.43 1.46 -3.99
C GLU A 107 15.18 1.14 -2.68
N CYS A 108 15.47 2.19 -1.91
CA CYS A 108 16.33 2.15 -0.71
C CYS A 108 15.81 1.26 0.43
N HIS A 109 14.67 0.63 0.26
CA HIS A 109 14.21 -0.41 1.19
C HIS A 109 15.18 -1.61 1.27
N HIS A 110 16.11 -1.76 0.33
CA HIS A 110 17.22 -2.71 0.39
C HIS A 110 18.48 -2.17 1.10
N ALA A 111 18.53 -0.88 1.44
CA ALA A 111 19.72 -0.18 1.94
C ALA A 111 20.32 -0.73 3.23
N ALA A 112 19.55 -1.47 4.02
CA ALA A 112 20.04 -2.09 5.25
C ALA A 112 20.87 -3.36 5.03
N ALA A 113 20.95 -3.90 3.80
CA ALA A 113 21.77 -5.07 3.49
C ALA A 113 23.27 -4.77 3.62
N SER A 114 24.04 -5.79 4.01
CA SER A 114 25.49 -5.64 4.26
C SER A 114 26.28 -5.14 3.05
N THR A 115 25.85 -5.46 1.84
CA THR A 115 26.47 -4.99 0.59
C THR A 115 26.32 -3.48 0.40
N TYR A 116 25.16 -2.92 0.74
CA TYR A 116 24.91 -1.47 0.71
C TYR A 116 25.74 -0.75 1.78
N ARG A 117 25.78 -1.29 2.99
CA ARG A 117 26.55 -0.71 4.11
C ARG A 117 28.03 -0.56 3.74
N LYS A 118 28.65 -1.58 3.12
CA LYS A 118 30.04 -1.47 2.65
C LYS A 118 30.28 -0.29 1.71
N ILE A 119 29.31 0.01 0.85
CA ILE A 119 29.39 1.17 -0.06
C ILE A 119 29.25 2.46 0.75
N TYR A 120 28.28 2.54 1.66
CA TYR A 120 28.07 3.75 2.49
C TYR A 120 29.21 4.01 3.45
N ASP A 121 29.82 2.97 4.00
CA ASP A 121 30.98 3.09 4.89
C ASP A 121 32.26 3.51 4.15
N HIS A 122 32.32 3.31 2.82
CA HIS A 122 33.47 3.70 1.99
C HIS A 122 33.44 5.17 1.58
N PHE A 123 32.25 5.70 1.24
CA PHE A 123 32.12 7.06 0.71
C PHE A 123 31.69 8.07 1.76
N ASN A 124 32.15 9.33 1.60
CA ASN A 124 31.82 10.48 2.46
C ASN A 124 31.01 11.55 1.68
N PRO A 125 29.81 11.25 1.17
CA PRO A 125 29.04 12.22 0.40
C PRO A 125 28.51 13.34 1.29
N ARG A 126 28.40 14.55 0.74
CA ARG A 126 27.68 15.64 1.40
C ARG A 126 26.20 15.27 1.61
N LEU A 127 25.57 14.67 0.60
CA LEU A 127 24.18 14.22 0.68
C LEU A 127 24.06 12.76 0.27
N HIS A 128 23.36 11.98 1.08
CA HIS A 128 22.89 10.65 0.72
C HIS A 128 21.36 10.64 0.74
N ILE A 129 20.73 10.44 -0.43
CA ILE A 129 19.27 10.48 -0.57
C ILE A 129 18.76 9.11 -0.99
N GLY A 130 17.94 8.51 -0.12
CA GLY A 130 17.23 7.28 -0.41
C GLY A 130 15.83 7.56 -0.97
N PHE A 131 15.44 6.87 -2.04
CA PHE A 131 14.08 6.89 -2.61
C PHE A 131 13.39 5.55 -2.39
N SER A 132 12.16 5.57 -1.89
CA SER A 132 11.34 4.37 -1.73
C SER A 132 9.86 4.70 -1.91
N ALA A 133 9.08 3.73 -2.39
CA ALA A 133 7.63 3.82 -2.41
C ALA A 133 7.02 3.47 -1.03
N SER A 134 7.67 2.58 -0.28
CA SER A 134 7.18 2.06 1.00
C SER A 134 8.33 1.95 2.00
N PRO A 135 8.62 3.00 2.79
CA PRO A 135 9.69 2.97 3.79
C PRO A 135 9.35 2.11 5.01
N ASN A 136 8.05 1.85 5.25
CA ASN A 136 7.59 1.03 6.37
C ASN A 136 7.48 -0.43 5.94
N ARG A 137 8.49 -1.24 6.25
CA ARG A 137 8.45 -2.69 6.05
C ARG A 137 8.15 -3.45 7.33
N GLY A 138 7.35 -4.52 7.17
CA GLY A 138 7.06 -5.48 8.23
C GLY A 138 8.26 -6.33 8.66
N ASP A 139 9.38 -6.31 7.94
CA ASP A 139 10.60 -7.06 8.24
C ASP A 139 11.54 -6.37 9.26
N LYS A 140 11.12 -5.25 9.84
CA LYS A 140 11.84 -4.51 10.94
C LYS A 140 13.31 -4.21 10.64
N ILE A 141 13.78 -4.32 9.41
CA ILE A 141 15.13 -3.90 9.07
C ILE A 141 15.13 -2.37 9.04
N ARG A 142 15.80 -1.79 10.00
CA ARG A 142 15.75 -0.39 10.34
C ARG A 142 16.46 0.45 9.28
N LEU A 143 15.70 1.14 8.43
CA LEU A 143 16.22 2.19 7.56
C LEU A 143 16.71 3.42 8.37
N ASP A 144 16.29 3.54 9.62
CA ASP A 144 16.76 4.55 10.59
C ASP A 144 18.26 4.41 10.93
N ASN A 145 18.87 3.25 10.66
CA ASN A 145 20.33 3.07 10.77
C ASN A 145 21.11 3.64 9.56
N VAL A 146 20.42 4.01 8.48
CA VAL A 146 21.03 4.53 7.25
C VAL A 146 20.59 5.98 7.02
N PHE A 147 19.31 6.27 7.20
CA PHE A 147 18.74 7.57 6.95
C PHE A 147 18.26 8.22 8.25
N SER A 148 18.65 9.48 8.46
CA SER A 148 18.37 10.19 9.72
C SER A 148 16.90 10.60 9.85
N LYS A 149 16.21 10.90 8.75
CA LYS A 149 14.80 11.28 8.73
C LYS A 149 14.19 11.19 7.33
N ILE A 150 12.86 11.12 7.28
CA ILE A 150 12.08 11.31 6.05
C ILE A 150 11.89 12.81 5.85
N ILE A 151 12.39 13.36 4.74
CA ILE A 151 12.33 14.81 4.44
C ILE A 151 11.18 15.18 3.51
N PHE A 152 10.69 14.22 2.73
CA PHE A 152 9.55 14.41 1.85
C PHE A 152 8.74 13.11 1.78
N GLN A 153 7.41 13.23 1.92
CA GLN A 153 6.54 12.07 1.94
C GLN A 153 5.26 12.34 1.16
N ARG A 154 4.99 11.50 0.17
CA ARG A 154 3.71 11.39 -0.54
C ARG A 154 3.40 9.92 -0.72
N ASP A 155 2.19 9.50 -0.38
CA ASP A 155 1.73 8.12 -0.52
C ASP A 155 0.92 7.91 -1.81
N LEU A 156 0.49 6.67 -2.02
CA LEU A 156 -0.30 6.30 -3.18
C LEU A 156 -1.65 7.03 -3.22
N ARG A 157 -2.31 7.14 -2.08
CA ARG A 157 -3.59 7.83 -1.93
C ARG A 157 -3.47 9.29 -2.34
N TRP A 158 -2.45 9.97 -1.85
CA TRP A 158 -2.16 11.35 -2.24
C TRP A 158 -1.99 11.49 -3.76
N GLY A 159 -1.26 10.55 -4.39
CA GLY A 159 -1.02 10.55 -5.83
C GLY A 159 -2.32 10.46 -6.65
N ILE A 160 -3.25 9.61 -6.22
CA ILE A 160 -4.55 9.44 -6.86
C ILE A 160 -5.45 10.66 -6.60
N GLN A 161 -5.56 11.11 -5.36
CA GLN A 161 -6.40 12.26 -4.98
C GLN A 161 -6.02 13.56 -5.68
N ASN A 162 -4.73 13.73 -6.00
CA ASN A 162 -4.23 14.91 -6.69
C ASN A 162 -4.11 14.71 -8.22
N GLY A 163 -4.64 13.61 -8.77
CA GLY A 163 -4.66 13.35 -10.22
C GLY A 163 -3.29 13.08 -10.84
N TYR A 164 -2.29 12.70 -10.05
CA TYR A 164 -0.97 12.31 -10.56
C TYR A 164 -0.86 10.82 -10.89
N LEU A 165 -1.75 10.03 -10.33
CA LEU A 165 -1.96 8.62 -10.61
C LEU A 165 -3.42 8.39 -10.95
N CYS A 166 -3.74 7.35 -11.75
CA CYS A 166 -5.12 7.03 -12.05
C CYS A 166 -5.81 6.36 -10.85
N ASP A 167 -7.13 6.45 -10.83
CA ASP A 167 -7.97 5.76 -9.84
C ASP A 167 -7.93 4.24 -10.02
N ILE A 168 -8.40 3.49 -9.02
CA ILE A 168 -8.35 2.03 -9.01
C ILE A 168 -9.76 1.46 -8.83
N LEU A 169 -10.17 0.58 -9.75
CA LEU A 169 -11.30 -0.31 -9.59
C LEU A 169 -10.79 -1.69 -9.19
N CYS A 170 -10.97 -2.06 -7.94
CA CYS A 170 -10.53 -3.37 -7.44
C CYS A 170 -11.61 -4.44 -7.58
N LYS A 171 -11.20 -5.61 -8.09
CA LYS A 171 -11.99 -6.85 -8.13
C LYS A 171 -11.21 -7.96 -7.44
N ARG A 172 -11.88 -8.76 -6.62
CA ARG A 172 -11.30 -9.98 -6.03
C ARG A 172 -11.96 -11.18 -6.65
N VAL A 173 -11.16 -12.10 -7.17
CA VAL A 173 -11.62 -13.31 -7.85
C VAL A 173 -10.98 -14.52 -7.18
N GLU A 174 -11.81 -15.47 -6.75
CA GLU A 174 -11.34 -16.72 -6.16
C GLU A 174 -10.97 -17.71 -7.27
N ILE A 175 -9.71 -18.20 -7.26
CA ILE A 175 -9.18 -19.11 -8.31
C ILE A 175 -8.75 -20.48 -7.79
N GLY A 176 -9.17 -20.84 -6.59
CA GLY A 176 -9.13 -22.24 -6.11
C GLY A 176 -7.77 -22.79 -5.69
N TYR A 177 -6.85 -21.96 -5.16
CA TYR A 177 -5.60 -22.44 -4.56
C TYR A 177 -5.61 -22.37 -3.02
N ASP A 178 -4.70 -23.12 -2.38
CA ASP A 178 -4.54 -23.15 -0.91
C ASP A 178 -3.10 -22.89 -0.48
N LEU A 179 -2.91 -21.83 0.33
CA LEU A 179 -1.62 -21.45 0.88
C LEU A 179 -1.35 -21.99 2.31
N SER A 180 -2.22 -22.85 2.83
CA SER A 180 -2.13 -23.31 4.23
C SER A 180 -0.80 -24.01 4.56
N ARG A 181 -0.19 -24.68 3.57
CA ARG A 181 1.06 -25.43 3.68
C ARG A 181 2.30 -24.69 3.16
N VAL A 182 2.13 -23.50 2.59
CA VAL A 182 3.25 -22.70 2.05
C VAL A 182 3.96 -21.96 3.16
N HIS A 183 5.25 -22.18 3.32
CA HIS A 183 6.06 -21.52 4.35
C HIS A 183 6.46 -20.10 3.94
N THR A 184 6.71 -19.27 4.92
CA THR A 184 7.25 -17.91 4.73
C THR A 184 8.78 -17.96 4.82
N ARG A 185 9.46 -17.37 3.82
CA ARG A 185 10.91 -17.22 3.80
C ARG A 185 11.27 -15.79 3.43
N MET A 186 12.12 -15.13 4.23
CA MET A 186 12.56 -13.74 4.00
C MET A 186 11.41 -12.72 3.81
N GLY A 187 10.29 -12.92 4.51
CA GLY A 187 9.16 -11.99 4.49
C GLY A 187 8.17 -12.20 3.33
N ASP A 188 8.34 -13.24 2.52
CA ASP A 188 7.37 -13.64 1.48
C ASP A 188 7.24 -15.17 1.44
N TYR A 189 6.36 -15.69 0.60
CA TYR A 189 6.17 -17.13 0.40
C TYR A 189 7.42 -17.79 -0.21
N ALA A 190 7.72 -19.02 0.23
CA ALA A 190 8.78 -19.84 -0.36
C ALA A 190 8.46 -20.13 -1.84
N PRO A 191 9.32 -19.73 -2.81
CA PRO A 191 8.95 -19.73 -4.24
C PRO A 191 8.53 -21.10 -4.80
N GLY A 192 9.24 -22.18 -4.42
CA GLY A 192 8.90 -23.53 -4.88
C GLY A 192 7.54 -23.99 -4.36
N GLU A 193 7.31 -23.87 -3.05
CA GLU A 193 6.05 -24.26 -2.44
C GLU A 193 4.86 -23.42 -2.94
N LEU A 194 5.11 -22.13 -3.22
CA LEU A 194 4.11 -21.26 -3.82
C LEU A 194 3.77 -21.71 -5.24
N ALA A 195 4.77 -22.10 -6.04
CA ALA A 195 4.56 -22.63 -7.38
C ALA A 195 3.72 -23.90 -7.37
N ASP A 196 4.01 -24.84 -6.45
CA ASP A 196 3.26 -26.06 -6.27
C ASP A 196 1.80 -25.78 -5.86
N ALA A 197 1.58 -24.83 -4.93
CA ALA A 197 0.23 -24.45 -4.49
C ALA A 197 -0.60 -23.77 -5.59
N MET A 198 0.06 -23.11 -6.56
CA MET A 198 -0.58 -22.43 -7.69
C MET A 198 -0.67 -23.28 -8.95
N ALA A 199 -0.14 -24.52 -8.94
CA ALA A 199 -0.24 -25.42 -10.06
C ALA A 199 -1.71 -25.69 -10.45
N GLY A 200 -2.00 -25.70 -11.76
CA GLY A 200 -3.35 -25.92 -12.30
C GLY A 200 -4.28 -24.71 -12.23
N THR A 201 -3.83 -23.54 -11.77
CA THR A 201 -4.68 -22.33 -11.71
C THR A 201 -4.73 -21.53 -13.01
N ALA A 202 -3.95 -21.90 -14.03
CA ALA A 202 -3.82 -21.14 -15.27
C ALA A 202 -5.15 -20.96 -16.03
N ASP A 203 -6.02 -21.97 -16.03
CA ASP A 203 -7.36 -21.88 -16.64
C ASP A 203 -8.25 -20.85 -15.92
N ALA A 204 -8.24 -20.86 -14.59
CA ALA A 204 -8.99 -19.91 -13.79
C ALA A 204 -8.47 -18.46 -13.98
N VAL A 205 -7.14 -18.26 -14.09
CA VAL A 205 -6.55 -16.94 -14.38
C VAL A 205 -6.94 -16.48 -15.80
N ALA A 206 -6.85 -17.36 -16.80
CA ALA A 206 -7.25 -17.04 -18.17
C ALA A 206 -8.77 -16.74 -18.29
N GLN A 207 -9.60 -17.44 -17.53
CA GLN A 207 -11.03 -17.13 -17.44
C GLN A 207 -11.26 -15.77 -16.76
N THR A 208 -10.58 -15.48 -15.66
CA THR A 208 -10.60 -14.20 -14.98
C THR A 208 -10.24 -13.04 -15.92
N TYR A 209 -9.22 -13.23 -16.76
CA TYR A 209 -8.87 -12.27 -17.80
C TYR A 209 -10.03 -12.03 -18.77
N ARG A 210 -10.63 -13.10 -19.33
CA ARG A 210 -11.73 -12.99 -20.31
C ARG A 210 -12.97 -12.29 -19.74
N GLU A 211 -13.29 -12.53 -18.45
CA GLU A 211 -14.51 -12.02 -17.82
C GLU A 211 -14.34 -10.61 -17.26
N HIS A 212 -13.15 -10.23 -16.83
CA HIS A 212 -12.98 -9.05 -15.99
C HIS A 212 -11.95 -8.05 -16.47
N ALA A 213 -11.03 -8.41 -17.35
CA ALA A 213 -10.02 -7.50 -17.86
C ALA A 213 -10.62 -6.47 -18.82
N GLN A 214 -10.04 -5.29 -18.82
CA GLN A 214 -10.37 -4.19 -19.71
C GLN A 214 -9.07 -3.65 -20.32
N GLY A 215 -9.00 -3.54 -21.64
CA GLY A 215 -7.83 -3.01 -22.33
C GLY A 215 -6.51 -3.79 -22.11
N PRO A 216 -5.37 -3.16 -22.40
CA PRO A 216 -4.05 -3.77 -22.27
C PRO A 216 -3.78 -4.25 -20.84
N THR A 217 -3.46 -5.55 -20.73
CA THR A 217 -3.42 -6.25 -19.44
C THR A 217 -2.03 -6.75 -19.11
N LEU A 218 -1.64 -6.59 -17.84
CA LEU A 218 -0.42 -7.15 -17.26
C LEU A 218 -0.78 -8.18 -16.19
N ILE A 219 -0.36 -9.44 -16.35
CA ILE A 219 -0.55 -10.52 -15.39
C ILE A 219 0.76 -10.84 -14.71
N PHE A 220 0.77 -10.89 -13.38
CA PHE A 220 1.91 -11.34 -12.58
C PHE A 220 1.72 -12.80 -12.18
N ALA A 221 2.57 -13.68 -12.72
CA ALA A 221 2.58 -15.11 -12.45
C ALA A 221 3.66 -15.50 -11.43
N VAL A 222 3.52 -16.67 -10.83
CA VAL A 222 4.44 -17.19 -9.79
C VAL A 222 5.77 -17.63 -10.39
N ASN A 223 5.71 -18.41 -11.48
CA ASN A 223 6.89 -18.98 -12.15
C ASN A 223 6.74 -18.94 -13.69
N VAL A 224 7.78 -19.34 -14.37
CA VAL A 224 7.84 -19.32 -15.84
C VAL A 224 6.81 -20.26 -16.45
N GLU A 225 6.69 -21.45 -15.91
CA GLU A 225 5.75 -22.49 -16.39
C GLU A 225 4.29 -22.00 -16.33
N GLN A 226 3.87 -21.45 -15.20
CA GLN A 226 2.53 -20.84 -15.06
C GLN A 226 2.34 -19.67 -16.03
N ALA A 227 3.35 -18.83 -16.23
CA ALA A 227 3.25 -17.69 -17.15
C ALA A 227 3.04 -18.12 -18.59
N GLU A 228 3.79 -19.13 -19.04
CA GLU A 228 3.66 -19.74 -20.38
C GLU A 228 2.32 -20.43 -20.54
N GLU A 229 1.87 -21.16 -19.53
CA GLU A 229 0.56 -21.83 -19.54
C GLU A 229 -0.59 -20.80 -19.62
N ILE A 230 -0.57 -19.74 -18.80
CA ILE A 230 -1.59 -18.68 -18.87
C ILE A 230 -1.58 -18.00 -20.24
N ALA A 231 -0.38 -17.65 -20.75
CA ALA A 231 -0.27 -17.01 -22.06
C ALA A 231 -0.80 -17.88 -23.19
N SER A 232 -0.58 -19.19 -23.15
CA SER A 232 -1.10 -20.14 -24.16
C SER A 232 -2.63 -20.19 -24.20
N LYS A 233 -3.31 -19.86 -23.09
CA LYS A 233 -4.78 -19.88 -22.95
C LYS A 233 -5.45 -18.54 -23.28
N ILE A 234 -4.69 -17.48 -23.53
CA ILE A 234 -5.18 -16.14 -23.85
C ILE A 234 -4.72 -15.77 -25.27
N PRO A 235 -5.64 -15.63 -26.24
CA PRO A 235 -5.26 -15.30 -27.63
C PRO A 235 -4.42 -14.01 -27.71
N GLY A 236 -3.25 -14.09 -28.37
CA GLY A 236 -2.34 -12.97 -28.56
C GLY A 236 -1.53 -12.56 -27.32
N ALA A 237 -1.67 -13.24 -26.20
CA ALA A 237 -0.86 -12.98 -25.02
C ALA A 237 0.59 -13.45 -25.21
N VAL A 238 1.52 -12.78 -24.53
CA VAL A 238 2.95 -13.09 -24.58
C VAL A 238 3.49 -13.25 -23.16
N ALA A 239 4.16 -14.39 -22.89
CA ALA A 239 4.91 -14.59 -21.67
C ALA A 239 6.26 -13.87 -21.72
N VAL A 240 6.58 -13.10 -20.66
CA VAL A 240 7.85 -12.38 -20.53
C VAL A 240 8.56 -12.80 -19.25
N THR A 241 9.72 -13.42 -19.41
CA THR A 241 10.50 -13.99 -18.31
C THR A 241 11.92 -13.40 -18.26
N GLY A 242 12.70 -13.80 -17.27
CA GLY A 242 14.12 -13.45 -17.17
C GLY A 242 14.93 -13.83 -18.41
N GLN A 243 14.51 -14.85 -19.17
CA GLN A 243 15.21 -15.35 -20.35
C GLN A 243 14.77 -14.69 -21.66
N THR A 244 13.69 -13.89 -21.66
CA THR A 244 13.18 -13.21 -22.86
C THR A 244 14.19 -12.16 -23.35
N ARG A 245 14.70 -12.30 -24.58
CA ARG A 245 15.79 -11.44 -25.12
C ARG A 245 15.29 -10.14 -25.74
N ASN A 246 14.15 -10.15 -26.43
CA ASN A 246 13.60 -9.02 -27.20
C ASN A 246 12.52 -8.25 -26.42
N ARG A 247 12.73 -7.98 -25.12
CA ARG A 247 11.73 -7.34 -24.24
C ARG A 247 11.31 -5.97 -24.72
N GLU A 248 12.23 -5.15 -25.21
CA GLU A 248 11.92 -3.79 -25.70
C GLU A 248 10.93 -3.83 -26.87
N GLU A 249 11.12 -4.75 -27.80
CA GLU A 249 10.22 -4.96 -28.93
C GLU A 249 8.83 -5.44 -28.47
N ILE A 250 8.76 -6.37 -27.53
CA ILE A 250 7.50 -6.86 -26.95
C ILE A 250 6.76 -5.73 -26.26
N ILE A 251 7.46 -4.89 -25.46
CA ILE A 251 6.87 -3.74 -24.77
C ILE A 251 6.35 -2.72 -25.81
N ARG A 252 7.10 -2.44 -26.87
CA ARG A 252 6.66 -1.55 -27.94
C ARG A 252 5.36 -2.07 -28.56
N ARG A 253 5.31 -3.33 -28.99
CA ARG A 253 4.12 -3.96 -29.59
C ARG A 253 2.92 -3.98 -28.64
N PHE A 254 3.16 -4.17 -27.33
CA PHE A 254 2.11 -4.06 -26.31
C PHE A 254 1.59 -2.62 -26.21
N THR A 255 2.49 -1.64 -26.21
CA THR A 255 2.12 -0.21 -26.16
C THR A 255 1.34 0.22 -27.40
N ASP A 256 1.72 -0.31 -28.58
CA ASP A 256 1.05 -0.07 -29.86
C ASP A 256 -0.33 -0.79 -29.96
N GLY A 257 -0.62 -1.70 -29.03
CA GLY A 257 -1.87 -2.45 -28.97
C GLY A 257 -1.92 -3.73 -29.81
N GLU A 258 -0.76 -4.17 -30.34
CA GLU A 258 -0.65 -5.42 -31.10
C GLU A 258 -0.69 -6.65 -30.16
N ILE A 259 -0.21 -6.51 -28.92
CA ILE A 259 -0.24 -7.53 -27.89
C ILE A 259 -1.26 -7.09 -26.82
N PRO A 260 -2.35 -7.84 -26.60
CA PRO A 260 -3.38 -7.45 -25.65
C PRO A 260 -3.01 -7.74 -24.18
N CYS A 261 -2.15 -8.72 -23.95
CA CYS A 261 -1.82 -9.18 -22.62
C CYS A 261 -0.35 -9.61 -22.50
N LEU A 262 0.32 -9.12 -21.48
CA LEU A 262 1.65 -9.60 -21.07
C LEU A 262 1.51 -10.42 -19.78
N VAL A 263 2.05 -11.65 -19.78
CA VAL A 263 2.14 -12.47 -18.59
C VAL A 263 3.60 -12.52 -18.15
N ASN A 264 3.90 -12.05 -16.94
CA ASN A 264 5.29 -11.91 -16.53
C ASN A 264 5.63 -12.58 -15.20
N VAL A 265 6.90 -12.92 -15.04
CA VAL A 265 7.46 -13.45 -13.80
C VAL A 265 8.53 -12.51 -13.30
N MET A 266 8.19 -11.65 -12.34
CA MET A 266 9.11 -10.72 -11.66
C MET A 266 9.92 -9.77 -12.57
N VAL A 267 9.67 -9.76 -13.89
CA VAL A 267 10.42 -8.92 -14.84
C VAL A 267 9.95 -7.48 -14.82
N PHE A 268 8.65 -7.29 -14.68
CA PHE A 268 8.03 -5.95 -14.70
C PHE A 268 7.69 -5.42 -13.31
N THR A 269 8.26 -5.97 -12.26
CA THR A 269 8.07 -5.45 -10.89
C THR A 269 8.82 -4.15 -10.66
N GLU A 270 10.01 -4.00 -11.27
CA GLU A 270 10.86 -2.81 -11.12
C GLU A 270 11.37 -2.34 -12.49
N GLY A 271 11.62 -1.03 -12.63
CA GLY A 271 12.42 -0.41 -13.68
C GLY A 271 11.90 -0.38 -15.10
N THR A 272 10.89 -1.14 -15.45
CA THR A 272 10.37 -1.13 -16.83
C THR A 272 9.27 -0.09 -16.97
N ASP A 273 9.38 0.77 -17.98
CA ASP A 273 8.32 1.71 -18.31
C ASP A 273 7.32 1.05 -19.27
N ILE A 274 6.15 0.68 -18.76
CA ILE A 274 5.03 0.15 -19.53
C ILE A 274 3.87 1.13 -19.37
N PRO A 275 3.73 2.14 -20.25
CA PRO A 275 2.81 3.23 -19.99
C PRO A 275 1.33 2.84 -20.15
N ARG A 276 1.01 1.94 -21.08
CA ARG A 276 -0.36 1.57 -21.44
C ARG A 276 -0.82 0.30 -20.74
N VAL A 277 -0.96 0.32 -19.42
CA VAL A 277 -1.56 -0.81 -18.67
C VAL A 277 -2.90 -0.35 -18.11
N GLU A 278 -3.99 -0.97 -18.52
CA GLU A 278 -5.35 -0.66 -18.05
C GLU A 278 -5.84 -1.69 -17.04
N THR A 279 -5.39 -2.95 -17.15
CA THR A 279 -5.69 -3.99 -16.17
C THR A 279 -4.41 -4.60 -15.62
N VAL A 280 -4.38 -4.81 -14.30
CA VAL A 280 -3.35 -5.61 -13.61
C VAL A 280 -4.02 -6.80 -12.93
N ILE A 281 -3.57 -8.01 -13.23
CA ILE A 281 -4.02 -9.25 -12.58
C ILE A 281 -2.90 -9.79 -11.71
N ILE A 282 -3.15 -9.88 -10.41
CA ILE A 282 -2.22 -10.46 -9.44
C ILE A 282 -2.53 -11.96 -9.29
N ALA A 283 -1.92 -12.78 -10.15
CA ALA A 283 -1.97 -14.24 -10.07
C ALA A 283 -0.80 -14.82 -9.24
N ARG A 284 -0.07 -13.96 -8.56
CA ARG A 284 1.01 -14.28 -7.63
C ARG A 284 0.69 -13.75 -6.23
N PRO A 285 0.21 -14.59 -5.31
CA PRO A 285 0.07 -14.20 -3.91
C PRO A 285 1.41 -13.76 -3.31
N THR A 286 1.39 -12.74 -2.45
CA THR A 286 2.57 -12.25 -1.75
C THR A 286 2.22 -11.73 -0.36
N GLN A 287 3.18 -11.80 0.56
CA GLN A 287 3.11 -11.17 1.88
C GLN A 287 3.91 -9.86 1.92
N SER A 288 4.60 -9.53 0.82
CA SER A 288 5.43 -8.33 0.70
C SER A 288 4.64 -7.14 0.18
N ASP A 289 4.31 -6.18 1.06
CA ASP A 289 3.64 -4.92 0.68
C ASP A 289 4.42 -4.16 -0.39
N ALA A 290 5.76 -4.19 -0.33
CA ALA A 290 6.61 -3.53 -1.31
C ALA A 290 6.44 -4.17 -2.69
N LEU A 291 6.48 -5.51 -2.78
CA LEU A 291 6.29 -6.22 -4.04
C LEU A 291 4.89 -6.01 -4.60
N TYR A 292 3.86 -6.08 -3.73
CA TYR A 292 2.48 -5.84 -4.15
C TYR A 292 2.30 -4.42 -4.69
N THR A 293 2.81 -3.42 -3.96
CA THR A 293 2.78 -2.00 -4.38
C THR A 293 3.51 -1.77 -5.71
N GLN A 294 4.63 -2.45 -5.93
CA GLN A 294 5.37 -2.37 -7.19
C GLN A 294 4.57 -2.97 -8.36
N MET A 295 3.97 -4.14 -8.17
CA MET A 295 3.13 -4.80 -9.19
C MET A 295 1.94 -3.92 -9.59
N VAL A 296 1.18 -3.43 -8.62
CA VAL A 296 0.02 -2.56 -8.87
C VAL A 296 0.45 -1.22 -9.47
N GLY A 297 1.56 -0.67 -9.00
CA GLY A 297 2.12 0.59 -9.45
C GLY A 297 2.40 0.66 -10.96
N ARG A 298 2.55 -0.50 -11.62
CA ARG A 298 2.70 -0.55 -13.09
C ARG A 298 1.46 -0.07 -13.81
N GLY A 299 0.28 -0.33 -13.25
CA GLY A 299 -0.99 0.09 -13.83
C GLY A 299 -1.48 1.47 -13.37
N LEU A 300 -0.78 2.18 -12.49
CA LEU A 300 -1.26 3.46 -11.96
C LEU A 300 -0.90 4.68 -12.80
N ARG A 301 -0.05 4.52 -13.82
CA ARG A 301 0.33 5.63 -14.68
C ARG A 301 -0.85 6.15 -15.48
N LEU A 302 -0.90 7.47 -15.61
CA LEU A 302 -1.86 8.14 -16.48
C LEU A 302 -1.53 7.84 -17.94
N TRP A 303 -2.55 7.59 -18.74
CA TRP A 303 -2.45 7.41 -20.18
C TRP A 303 -3.66 8.07 -20.88
N PRO A 304 -3.51 8.65 -22.05
CA PRO A 304 -4.64 9.25 -22.79
C PRO A 304 -5.79 8.24 -22.99
N GLY A 305 -6.99 8.60 -22.55
CA GLY A 305 -8.18 7.73 -22.62
C GLY A 305 -8.33 6.72 -21.48
N LYS A 306 -7.35 6.61 -20.60
CA LYS A 306 -7.45 5.74 -19.42
C LYS A 306 -8.07 6.49 -18.24
N GLU A 307 -9.23 6.04 -17.79
CA GLU A 307 -9.92 6.62 -16.64
C GLU A 307 -9.42 6.06 -15.31
N ARG A 308 -9.14 4.75 -15.26
CA ARG A 308 -8.78 4.02 -14.03
C ARG A 308 -7.95 2.78 -14.31
N LEU A 309 -7.33 2.25 -13.29
CA LEU A 309 -6.75 0.91 -13.30
C LEU A 309 -7.81 -0.11 -12.87
N VAL A 310 -8.02 -1.16 -13.63
CA VAL A 310 -8.73 -2.37 -13.17
C VAL A 310 -7.71 -3.28 -12.50
N LEU A 311 -7.77 -3.38 -11.19
CA LEU A 311 -6.91 -4.26 -10.39
C LEU A 311 -7.69 -5.53 -10.04
N ILE A 312 -7.17 -6.68 -10.41
CA ILE A 312 -7.80 -7.97 -10.14
C ILE A 312 -6.88 -8.79 -9.22
N ASP A 313 -7.32 -8.98 -7.97
CA ASP A 313 -6.65 -9.86 -7.02
C ASP A 313 -7.19 -11.27 -7.16
N CYS A 314 -6.36 -12.19 -7.64
CA CYS A 314 -6.66 -13.61 -7.61
C CYS A 314 -6.39 -14.16 -6.21
N VAL A 315 -7.45 -14.54 -5.50
CA VAL A 315 -7.38 -15.02 -4.12
C VAL A 315 -7.66 -16.51 -4.01
N GLY A 316 -7.05 -17.17 -3.02
CA GLY A 316 -7.29 -18.59 -2.75
C GLY A 316 -8.55 -18.85 -1.92
N THR A 317 -8.97 -20.10 -1.87
CA THR A 317 -10.11 -20.59 -1.06
C THR A 317 -9.83 -20.47 0.45
N THR A 318 -8.56 -20.62 0.84
CA THR A 318 -8.09 -20.44 2.22
C THR A 318 -7.11 -19.27 2.26
N GLY A 319 -7.57 -18.10 2.71
CA GLY A 319 -6.71 -16.92 2.88
C GLY A 319 -5.99 -16.93 4.23
N ARG A 320 -4.67 -16.67 4.24
CA ARG A 320 -3.96 -16.26 5.45
C ARG A 320 -4.19 -14.76 5.66
N ALA A 321 -4.27 -14.34 6.93
CA ALA A 321 -4.42 -12.94 7.31
C ALA A 321 -3.26 -12.03 6.84
N SER A 322 -2.12 -12.61 6.45
CA SER A 322 -0.92 -11.91 6.02
C SER A 322 -0.80 -11.70 4.50
N LEU A 323 -1.84 -12.06 3.72
CA LEU A 323 -1.82 -11.87 2.27
C LEU A 323 -2.02 -10.39 1.92
N CYS A 324 -1.09 -9.81 1.14
CA CYS A 324 -1.26 -8.47 0.59
C CYS A 324 -2.39 -8.46 -0.44
N THR A 325 -3.25 -7.49 -0.34
CA THR A 325 -4.41 -7.32 -1.23
C THR A 325 -4.62 -5.84 -1.55
N ALA A 326 -5.47 -5.54 -2.52
CA ALA A 326 -5.77 -4.16 -2.89
C ALA A 326 -6.08 -3.22 -1.72
N PRO A 327 -6.86 -3.62 -0.70
CA PRO A 327 -7.06 -2.78 0.48
C PRO A 327 -5.80 -2.49 1.29
N SER A 328 -4.85 -3.43 1.38
CA SER A 328 -3.59 -3.23 2.12
C SER A 328 -2.71 -2.14 1.50
N LEU A 329 -2.83 -1.87 0.20
CA LEU A 329 -2.15 -0.74 -0.47
C LEU A 329 -2.46 0.62 0.15
N LEU A 330 -3.64 0.77 0.70
CA LEU A 330 -4.09 2.01 1.33
C LEU A 330 -3.97 1.97 2.86
N GLY A 331 -3.26 0.98 3.41
CA GLY A 331 -3.15 0.79 4.86
C GLY A 331 -4.42 0.26 5.51
N LEU A 332 -5.36 -0.30 4.74
CA LEU A 332 -6.63 -0.81 5.24
C LEU A 332 -6.52 -2.31 5.55
N ASP A 333 -6.76 -2.69 6.80
CA ASP A 333 -6.86 -4.10 7.18
C ASP A 333 -8.27 -4.63 6.90
N VAL A 334 -8.41 -5.43 5.85
CA VAL A 334 -9.66 -6.13 5.49
C VAL A 334 -9.64 -7.61 5.90
N SER A 335 -8.61 -8.06 6.62
CA SER A 335 -8.52 -9.44 7.12
C SER A 335 -9.79 -9.83 7.92
N ASN A 336 -10.49 -8.83 8.40
CA ASN A 336 -11.68 -8.92 9.22
C ASN A 336 -13.02 -8.87 8.47
N VAL A 337 -13.03 -8.67 7.16
CA VAL A 337 -14.28 -8.71 6.38
C VAL A 337 -14.63 -10.18 6.04
N PRO A 338 -15.88 -10.64 6.25
CA PRO A 338 -16.27 -12.01 5.92
C PRO A 338 -15.93 -12.38 4.48
N LYS A 339 -15.28 -13.54 4.25
CA LYS A 339 -14.79 -14.01 2.93
C LYS A 339 -15.82 -13.88 1.82
N ARG A 340 -17.08 -14.29 2.08
CA ARG A 340 -18.17 -14.23 1.12
C ARG A 340 -18.45 -12.83 0.62
N LYS A 341 -18.23 -11.81 1.46
CA LYS A 341 -18.47 -10.39 1.11
C LYS A 341 -17.22 -9.67 0.61
N GLN A 342 -16.02 -10.20 0.85
CA GLN A 342 -14.80 -9.68 0.23
C GLN A 342 -14.82 -9.84 -1.29
N ASN A 343 -15.45 -10.89 -1.80
CA ASN A 343 -15.60 -11.13 -3.24
C ASN A 343 -16.65 -10.21 -3.90
N GLU A 344 -17.59 -9.67 -3.11
CA GLU A 344 -18.61 -8.71 -3.57
C GLU A 344 -18.11 -7.26 -3.54
N LEU A 345 -16.92 -6.98 -2.99
CA LEU A 345 -16.32 -5.66 -2.93
C LEU A 345 -15.83 -5.24 -4.31
N GLN A 346 -16.73 -4.67 -5.10
CA GLN A 346 -16.44 -3.99 -6.37
C GLN A 346 -16.60 -2.49 -6.16
N GLY A 347 -15.63 -1.73 -6.59
CA GLY A 347 -15.72 -0.28 -6.49
C GLY A 347 -14.36 0.38 -6.39
N MET A 348 -14.36 1.70 -6.31
CA MET A 348 -13.15 2.47 -6.09
C MET A 348 -12.55 2.15 -4.72
N LEU A 349 -11.24 2.03 -4.63
CA LEU A 349 -10.54 1.69 -3.39
C LEU A 349 -10.83 2.67 -2.25
N PHE A 350 -11.11 3.93 -2.56
CA PHE A 350 -11.48 4.94 -1.56
C PHE A 350 -12.81 4.68 -0.87
N ASP A 351 -13.73 3.98 -1.55
CA ASP A 351 -15.04 3.64 -1.02
C ASP A 351 -15.04 2.29 -0.28
N LEU A 352 -13.98 1.49 -0.44
CA LEU A 352 -13.89 0.14 0.12
C LEU A 352 -14.17 0.08 1.63
N PRO A 353 -13.58 0.94 2.48
CA PRO A 353 -13.85 0.89 3.92
C PRO A 353 -15.33 1.15 4.25
N VAL A 354 -15.93 2.11 3.56
CA VAL A 354 -17.33 2.49 3.77
C VAL A 354 -18.26 1.39 3.27
N ARG A 355 -17.99 0.82 2.09
CA ARG A 355 -18.78 -0.29 1.53
C ARG A 355 -18.56 -1.60 2.29
N ALA A 356 -17.34 -1.89 2.72
CA ALA A 356 -17.05 -3.04 3.57
C ALA A 356 -17.80 -2.94 4.91
N ALA A 357 -17.84 -1.76 5.51
CA ALA A 357 -18.59 -1.50 6.71
C ALA A 357 -20.11 -1.61 6.51
N ALA A 358 -20.63 -1.15 5.36
CA ALA A 358 -22.03 -1.23 5.01
C ALA A 358 -22.48 -2.63 4.55
N ALA A 359 -21.55 -3.41 3.97
CA ALA A 359 -21.88 -4.70 3.34
C ALA A 359 -22.13 -5.84 4.33
N SER A 360 -21.74 -5.73 5.60
CA SER A 360 -21.94 -6.79 6.58
C SER A 360 -22.70 -6.30 7.80
N ASP A 361 -23.91 -6.80 7.97
CA ASP A 361 -24.77 -6.48 9.11
C ASP A 361 -24.87 -7.66 10.09
N THR A 362 -23.69 -8.19 10.48
CA THR A 362 -23.55 -9.25 11.47
C THR A 362 -22.86 -8.76 12.73
N PRO A 363 -23.09 -9.36 13.91
CA PRO A 363 -22.41 -8.96 15.15
C PRO A 363 -20.89 -8.98 15.03
N GLU A 364 -20.30 -9.92 14.30
CA GLU A 364 -18.89 -10.00 14.05
C GLU A 364 -18.37 -8.78 13.23
N SER A 365 -19.14 -8.36 12.23
CA SER A 365 -18.80 -7.20 11.42
C SER A 365 -18.92 -5.88 12.18
N TRP A 366 -19.83 -5.78 13.14
CA TRP A 366 -19.98 -4.57 13.96
C TRP A 366 -18.77 -4.35 14.87
N ILE A 367 -18.19 -5.42 15.40
CA ILE A 367 -16.93 -5.35 16.16
C ILE A 367 -15.80 -4.83 15.27
N ARG A 368 -15.72 -5.35 14.05
CA ARG A 368 -14.65 -5.07 13.08
C ARG A 368 -14.77 -3.68 12.46
N ASN A 369 -16.00 -3.26 12.16
CA ASN A 369 -16.27 -1.94 11.58
C ASN A 369 -15.84 -0.80 12.49
N VAL A 370 -15.81 -1.00 13.80
CA VAL A 370 -15.31 0.02 14.73
C VAL A 370 -13.80 0.16 14.65
N GLU A 371 -13.06 -0.94 14.50
CA GLU A 371 -11.60 -0.90 14.29
C GLU A 371 -11.23 -0.20 12.96
N ILE A 372 -11.96 -0.51 11.89
CA ILE A 372 -11.78 0.14 10.59
C ILE A 372 -12.12 1.64 10.66
N VAL A 373 -13.15 1.99 11.40
CA VAL A 373 -13.57 3.40 11.58
C VAL A 373 -12.59 4.19 12.44
N ASP A 374 -12.00 3.60 13.47
CA ASP A 374 -10.98 4.26 14.29
C ASP A 374 -9.72 4.57 13.45
N LEU A 375 -9.28 3.64 12.61
CA LEU A 375 -8.18 3.87 11.65
C LEU A 375 -8.54 4.96 10.63
N TRP A 376 -9.77 4.96 10.14
CA TRP A 376 -10.28 5.98 9.22
C TRP A 376 -10.42 7.36 9.87
N ALA A 377 -10.89 7.43 11.11
CA ALA A 377 -11.00 8.68 11.87
C ALA A 377 -9.62 9.29 12.20
N GLN A 378 -8.59 8.46 12.42
CA GLN A 378 -7.22 8.93 12.60
C GLN A 378 -6.58 9.45 11.31
N GLU A 379 -6.98 8.94 10.15
CA GLU A 379 -6.47 9.38 8.85
C GLU A 379 -7.21 10.59 8.27
N GLN A 380 -8.45 10.81 8.64
CA GLN A 380 -9.21 12.00 8.24
C GLN A 380 -8.98 13.14 9.24
N ARG A 381 -8.08 14.05 8.95
CA ARG A 381 -7.91 15.48 9.33
C ARG A 381 -8.51 15.97 10.68
N TYR A 382 -9.18 15.13 11.47
CA TYR A 382 -9.86 15.51 12.69
C TYR A 382 -9.17 14.94 13.92
N LYS A 383 -8.95 15.78 14.92
CA LYS A 383 -8.51 15.33 16.25
C LYS A 383 -9.71 14.72 16.96
N THR A 384 -9.73 13.41 17.13
CA THR A 384 -10.79 12.70 17.87
C THR A 384 -10.61 12.75 19.39
N HIS A 385 -9.52 13.34 19.88
CA HIS A 385 -9.16 13.49 21.30
C HIS A 385 -9.14 12.17 22.08
N ASP A 386 -8.78 11.06 21.40
CA ASP A 386 -8.82 9.72 21.98
C ASP A 386 -10.17 9.33 22.59
N VAL A 387 -11.28 9.88 22.07
CA VAL A 387 -12.63 9.50 22.47
C VAL A 387 -13.03 8.21 21.73
N ASN A 388 -13.62 7.28 22.48
CA ASN A 388 -14.10 6.00 21.97
C ASN A 388 -15.43 6.15 21.23
N TRP A 389 -15.35 6.63 19.97
CA TRP A 389 -16.49 6.80 19.09
C TRP A 389 -16.92 5.50 18.43
N PHE A 390 -18.23 5.29 18.35
CA PHE A 390 -18.86 4.26 17.53
C PHE A 390 -19.60 4.92 16.37
N LYS A 391 -19.23 4.57 15.13
CA LYS A 391 -19.87 5.11 13.93
C LYS A 391 -21.05 4.25 13.53
N LEU A 392 -22.21 4.88 13.34
CA LEU A 392 -23.42 4.25 12.84
C LEU A 392 -23.38 4.10 11.29
N PRO A 393 -24.26 3.27 10.71
CA PRO A 393 -24.33 3.09 9.25
C PRO A 393 -24.67 4.36 8.47
N ASP A 394 -25.39 5.30 9.10
CA ASP A 394 -25.71 6.61 8.53
C ASP A 394 -24.53 7.60 8.55
N GLY A 395 -23.39 7.19 9.12
CA GLY A 395 -22.21 8.03 9.26
C GLY A 395 -22.13 8.84 10.55
N SER A 396 -23.17 8.81 11.40
CA SER A 396 -23.17 9.49 12.71
C SER A 396 -22.18 8.85 13.66
N LEU A 397 -21.61 9.68 14.57
CA LEU A 397 -20.71 9.21 15.64
C LEU A 397 -21.47 9.17 16.96
N VAL A 398 -21.33 8.06 17.68
CA VAL A 398 -21.95 7.88 19.02
C VAL A 398 -20.87 7.50 20.02
N CYS A 399 -20.86 8.23 21.13
CA CYS A 399 -20.08 7.87 22.31
C CYS A 399 -21.02 7.44 23.44
N SER A 400 -20.88 6.22 23.94
CA SER A 400 -21.70 5.66 25.01
C SER A 400 -21.21 6.15 26.36
N LEU A 401 -22.16 6.41 27.26
CA LEU A 401 -21.95 6.86 28.64
C LEU A 401 -22.67 5.95 29.63
N LEU A 402 -22.47 6.19 30.93
CA LEU A 402 -23.23 5.50 31.99
C LEU A 402 -24.72 5.77 31.89
N ASN A 403 -25.52 4.86 32.44
CA ASN A 403 -26.99 4.98 32.54
C ASN A 403 -27.67 5.10 31.15
N ARG A 404 -27.14 4.42 30.13
CA ARG A 404 -27.66 4.44 28.76
C ARG A 404 -27.68 5.83 28.10
N LYS A 405 -26.98 6.80 28.66
CA LYS A 405 -26.75 8.08 28.01
C LYS A 405 -25.78 7.94 26.87
N LYS A 406 -25.91 8.81 25.89
CA LYS A 406 -25.00 8.86 24.73
C LYS A 406 -24.79 10.30 24.28
N LEU A 407 -23.62 10.58 23.73
CA LEU A 407 -23.36 11.74 22.90
C LEU A 407 -23.39 11.32 21.46
N THR A 408 -24.03 12.10 20.61
CA THR A 408 -24.17 11.80 19.18
C THR A 408 -23.75 13.03 18.37
N ILE A 409 -22.88 12.84 17.39
CA ILE A 409 -22.58 13.81 16.34
C ILE A 409 -23.25 13.30 15.08
N SER A 410 -24.06 14.10 14.38
CA SER A 410 -24.77 13.67 13.18
C SER A 410 -23.81 13.33 12.03
N CYS A 411 -24.32 12.64 11.01
CA CYS A 411 -23.63 12.53 9.72
C CYS A 411 -23.36 13.93 9.15
N PRO A 412 -22.19 14.20 8.55
CA PRO A 412 -21.94 15.46 7.84
C PRO A 412 -22.92 15.69 6.70
N ASP A 413 -23.40 16.93 6.58
CA ASP A 413 -24.16 17.40 5.43
C ASP A 413 -23.25 17.59 4.18
N ALA A 414 -23.84 18.02 3.07
CA ALA A 414 -23.11 18.29 1.81
C ALA A 414 -22.02 19.37 1.93
N LEU A 415 -22.06 20.19 2.99
CA LEU A 415 -21.06 21.23 3.30
C LEU A 415 -20.04 20.78 4.36
N GLY A 416 -20.10 19.49 4.79
CA GLY A 416 -19.24 18.95 5.84
C GLY A 416 -19.58 19.43 7.26
N ARG A 417 -20.78 19.98 7.49
CA ARG A 417 -21.26 20.42 8.81
C ARG A 417 -22.04 19.31 9.47
N VAL A 418 -21.94 19.24 10.77
CA VAL A 418 -22.62 18.24 11.61
C VAL A 418 -23.49 18.92 12.66
N GLU A 419 -24.48 18.20 13.15
CA GLU A 419 -25.27 18.63 14.30
C GLU A 419 -24.74 17.97 15.58
N PHE A 420 -24.45 18.81 16.58
CA PHE A 420 -24.07 18.38 17.91
C PHE A 420 -24.81 19.23 18.96
N LEU A 421 -25.51 18.61 19.91
CA LEU A 421 -26.33 19.26 20.95
C LEU A 421 -27.29 20.31 20.38
N GLY A 422 -27.91 20.04 19.22
CA GLY A 422 -28.86 20.94 18.57
C GLY A 422 -28.24 22.12 17.84
N LYS A 423 -26.92 22.16 17.66
CA LYS A 423 -26.22 23.22 16.93
C LYS A 423 -25.52 22.64 15.69
N GLN A 424 -25.60 23.36 14.56
CA GLN A 424 -24.86 23.07 13.33
C GLN A 424 -23.47 23.70 13.39
N MET A 425 -22.43 22.86 13.22
CA MET A 425 -21.03 23.30 13.30
C MET A 425 -20.11 22.44 12.43
N PRO A 426 -18.86 22.87 12.14
CA PRO A 426 -17.85 22.02 11.52
C PRO A 426 -17.57 20.77 12.36
N MET A 427 -17.20 19.65 11.71
CA MET A 427 -16.94 18.37 12.37
C MET A 427 -15.88 18.49 13.48
N GLN A 428 -14.79 19.26 13.25
CA GLN A 428 -13.74 19.42 14.25
C GLN A 428 -14.25 20.14 15.51
N ASP A 429 -15.05 21.18 15.32
CA ASP A 429 -15.62 21.94 16.42
C ASP A 429 -16.56 21.06 17.27
N ALA A 430 -17.35 20.19 16.62
CA ALA A 430 -18.22 19.22 17.29
C ALA A 430 -17.39 18.18 18.08
N LEU A 431 -16.31 17.68 17.55
CA LEU A 431 -15.41 16.76 18.26
C LEU A 431 -14.73 17.42 19.45
N ASP A 432 -14.28 18.67 19.30
CA ASP A 432 -13.66 19.45 20.37
C ASP A 432 -14.67 19.78 21.51
N GLU A 433 -15.91 20.14 21.16
CA GLU A 433 -16.95 20.42 22.12
C GLU A 433 -17.45 19.15 22.83
N ALA A 434 -17.54 18.03 22.09
CA ALA A 434 -17.86 16.73 22.66
C ALA A 434 -16.79 16.29 23.68
N TYR A 435 -15.51 16.46 23.34
CA TYR A 435 -14.42 16.14 24.25
C TYR A 435 -14.46 16.99 25.53
N ARG A 436 -14.72 18.30 25.42
CA ARG A 436 -14.90 19.18 26.61
C ARG A 436 -16.06 18.71 27.46
N THR A 437 -17.21 18.39 26.85
CA THR A 437 -18.40 17.87 27.53
C THR A 437 -18.09 16.55 28.27
N LEU A 438 -17.34 15.65 27.67
CA LEU A 438 -16.93 14.38 28.27
C LEU A 438 -15.98 14.59 29.44
N ARG A 439 -14.97 15.43 29.26
CA ARG A 439 -13.95 15.73 30.27
C ARG A 439 -14.58 16.42 31.50
N ASP A 440 -15.42 17.42 31.28
CA ASP A 440 -15.92 18.28 32.35
C ASP A 440 -17.16 17.69 33.05
N GLY A 441 -17.97 16.88 32.34
CA GLY A 441 -19.23 16.34 32.87
C GLY A 441 -19.28 14.84 33.11
N HIS A 442 -18.32 14.07 32.54
CA HIS A 442 -18.40 12.61 32.51
C HIS A 442 -17.11 11.88 32.96
N GLU A 443 -16.30 12.48 33.83
CA GLU A 443 -15.06 11.93 34.34
C GLU A 443 -15.23 10.53 34.97
N LYS A 444 -16.32 10.31 35.73
CA LYS A 444 -16.63 9.00 36.33
C LYS A 444 -16.86 7.87 35.33
N SER A 445 -17.17 8.20 34.07
CA SER A 445 -17.33 7.24 32.98
C SER A 445 -16.14 7.19 31.99
N ARG A 446 -15.00 7.75 32.36
CA ARG A 446 -13.80 7.84 31.53
C ARG A 446 -13.37 6.49 30.99
N TYR A 447 -13.50 5.41 31.75
CA TYR A 447 -13.19 4.06 31.32
C TYR A 447 -14.05 3.53 30.14
N ILE A 448 -15.14 4.24 29.79
CA ILE A 448 -16.01 3.91 28.65
C ILE A 448 -15.66 4.78 27.42
N TRP A 449 -15.49 6.10 27.63
CA TRP A 449 -15.35 7.05 26.54
C TRP A 449 -13.90 7.44 26.18
N ASP A 450 -12.94 7.30 27.08
CA ASP A 450 -11.52 7.49 26.77
C ASP A 450 -10.98 6.21 26.11
N LEU A 451 -10.45 6.32 24.90
CA LEU A 451 -10.03 5.19 24.07
C LEU A 451 -8.97 4.31 24.77
N ASN A 452 -8.01 4.93 25.48
CA ASN A 452 -6.94 4.23 26.17
C ASN A 452 -7.43 3.51 27.44
N ALA A 453 -8.35 4.15 28.18
CA ALA A 453 -8.99 3.57 29.35
C ALA A 453 -9.97 2.46 28.91
N ALA A 454 -10.74 2.68 27.86
CA ALA A 454 -11.68 1.73 27.28
C ALA A 454 -10.99 0.48 26.74
N LYS A 455 -9.81 0.59 26.10
CA LYS A 455 -9.01 -0.56 25.65
C LYS A 455 -8.62 -1.48 26.81
N ARG A 456 -8.16 -0.92 27.94
CA ARG A 456 -7.81 -1.72 29.13
C ARG A 456 -9.03 -2.42 29.73
N TRP A 457 -10.14 -1.73 29.85
CA TRP A 457 -11.40 -2.29 30.34
C TRP A 457 -12.00 -3.27 29.32
N GLY A 458 -11.92 -2.93 28.02
CA GLY A 458 -12.47 -3.70 26.91
C GLY A 458 -11.83 -5.07 26.73
N ASN A 459 -10.56 -5.23 27.11
CA ASN A 459 -9.84 -6.50 27.02
C ASN A 459 -10.24 -7.53 28.09
N GLN A 460 -11.03 -7.14 29.08
CA GLN A 460 -11.54 -8.07 30.08
C GLN A 460 -12.66 -8.94 29.48
N PRO A 461 -12.91 -10.17 29.99
CA PRO A 461 -14.03 -11.02 29.58
C PRO A 461 -15.37 -10.27 29.70
N ALA A 462 -16.26 -10.46 28.72
CA ALA A 462 -17.57 -9.86 28.74
C ALA A 462 -18.37 -10.28 29.99
N SER A 463 -19.16 -9.33 30.55
CA SER A 463 -19.99 -9.66 31.69
C SER A 463 -21.18 -10.53 31.26
N GLU A 464 -21.69 -11.39 32.20
CA GLU A 464 -22.87 -12.21 31.93
C GLU A 464 -24.08 -11.38 31.50
N ALA A 465 -24.23 -10.15 32.01
CA ALA A 465 -25.31 -9.26 31.61
C ALA A 465 -25.19 -8.83 30.14
N GLN A 466 -23.97 -8.54 29.67
CA GLN A 466 -23.72 -8.24 28.26
C GLN A 466 -24.01 -9.45 27.39
N LEU A 467 -23.50 -10.64 27.75
CA LEU A 467 -23.70 -11.87 26.99
C LEU A 467 -25.21 -12.22 26.90
N ARG A 468 -25.92 -12.22 28.01
CA ARG A 468 -27.39 -12.42 28.04
C ARG A 468 -28.16 -11.42 27.18
N SER A 469 -27.72 -10.17 27.15
CA SER A 469 -28.39 -9.12 26.36
C SER A 469 -28.14 -9.35 24.84
N ILE A 470 -26.96 -9.81 24.43
CA ILE A 470 -26.62 -10.15 23.05
C ILE A 470 -27.43 -11.39 22.63
N GLN A 471 -27.38 -12.46 23.39
CA GLN A 471 -28.07 -13.73 23.09
C GLN A 471 -29.59 -13.58 22.91
N ARG A 472 -30.22 -12.69 23.69
CA ARG A 472 -31.65 -12.39 23.53
C ARG A 472 -32.00 -11.79 22.17
N ARG A 473 -31.09 -11.02 21.57
CA ARG A 473 -31.34 -10.27 20.33
C ARG A 473 -30.72 -10.92 19.10
N CYS A 474 -29.61 -11.58 19.28
CA CYS A 474 -28.91 -12.29 18.22
C CYS A 474 -28.96 -13.80 18.49
N LYS A 475 -30.13 -14.42 18.24
CA LYS A 475 -30.30 -15.86 18.43
C LYS A 475 -29.33 -16.64 17.56
N GLY A 476 -28.57 -17.58 18.16
CA GLY A 476 -27.60 -18.41 17.47
C GLY A 476 -26.22 -17.78 17.29
N PHE A 477 -25.99 -16.55 17.76
CA PHE A 477 -24.67 -15.97 17.77
C PHE A 477 -23.82 -16.55 18.91
N ASP A 478 -22.61 -17.05 18.59
CA ASP A 478 -21.68 -17.57 19.60
C ASP A 478 -21.03 -16.41 20.37
N THR A 479 -21.33 -16.35 21.66
CA THR A 479 -20.80 -15.34 22.58
C THR A 479 -19.56 -15.80 23.34
N THR A 480 -19.01 -17.00 23.02
CA THR A 480 -17.86 -17.57 23.71
C THR A 480 -16.62 -16.73 23.45
N GLY A 481 -15.89 -16.41 24.51
CA GLY A 481 -14.63 -15.66 24.41
C GLY A 481 -14.76 -14.16 24.11
N LEU A 482 -15.96 -13.60 24.07
CA LEU A 482 -16.15 -12.16 23.88
C LEU A 482 -15.53 -11.35 25.02
N THR A 483 -14.84 -10.29 24.65
CA THR A 483 -14.38 -9.29 25.60
C THR A 483 -15.47 -8.26 25.89
N LYS A 484 -15.32 -7.49 26.98
CA LYS A 484 -16.24 -6.38 27.33
C LYS A 484 -16.34 -5.35 26.22
N GLY A 485 -15.24 -5.04 25.56
CA GLY A 485 -15.20 -4.11 24.43
C GLY A 485 -16.02 -4.61 23.26
N GLN A 486 -15.78 -5.84 22.82
CA GLN A 486 -16.54 -6.48 21.74
C GLN A 486 -18.03 -6.59 22.04
N ALA A 487 -18.37 -7.03 23.24
CA ALA A 487 -19.76 -7.09 23.67
C ALA A 487 -20.44 -5.71 23.70
N SER A 488 -19.74 -4.66 24.12
CA SER A 488 -20.25 -3.28 24.12
C SER A 488 -20.47 -2.77 22.70
N GLN A 489 -19.61 -3.10 21.75
CA GLN A 489 -19.78 -2.71 20.34
C GLN A 489 -21.02 -3.36 19.72
N ILE A 490 -21.23 -4.67 19.96
CA ILE A 490 -22.43 -5.37 19.51
C ILE A 490 -23.69 -4.71 20.12
N LEU A 491 -23.67 -4.43 21.41
CA LEU A 491 -24.79 -3.81 22.10
C LEU A 491 -25.07 -2.38 21.61
N ASN A 492 -24.01 -1.61 21.35
CA ASN A 492 -24.15 -0.26 20.76
C ASN A 492 -24.85 -0.32 19.41
N ARG A 493 -24.48 -1.28 18.56
CA ARG A 493 -25.16 -1.48 17.26
C ARG A 493 -26.64 -1.89 17.43
N LEU A 494 -26.91 -2.82 18.35
CA LEU A 494 -28.27 -3.28 18.62
C LEU A 494 -29.21 -2.22 19.23
N PHE A 495 -28.65 -1.27 20.00
CA PHE A 495 -29.44 -0.25 20.67
C PHE A 495 -29.48 1.09 19.92
N ASN A 496 -28.49 1.40 19.10
CA ASN A 496 -28.34 2.70 18.46
C ASN A 496 -28.45 2.64 16.92
N GLY A 497 -28.34 1.45 16.33
CA GLY A 497 -28.45 1.22 14.90
C GLY A 497 -29.90 1.04 14.43
N GLY A 498 -30.86 1.78 14.97
CA GLY A 498 -32.29 1.67 14.73
C GLY A 498 -32.65 1.50 13.25
N GLY A 499 -32.94 0.29 12.85
CA GLY A 499 -33.58 -0.10 11.61
C GLY A 499 -34.11 -1.52 11.81
N ARG A 500 -35.41 -1.65 11.86
CA ARG A 500 -36.10 -2.92 11.66
C ARG A 500 -35.82 -3.47 10.29
#